data_f302ad15d3a3a89b35dcfb216d711e90
#
_entry.id   f302ad15d3a3a89b35dcfb216d711e90
#
_cell.length_a   1.000
_cell.length_b   1.000
_cell.length_c   1.000
_cell.angle_alpha   90.00
_cell.angle_beta   90.00
_cell.angle_gamma   90.00
#
_symmetry.space_group_name_H-M   'P 1'
#
loop_
_entity.id
_entity.type
_entity.pdbx_description
1 polymer ?
#
loop_
_entity_poly.entity_id
_entity_poly.type
_entity_poly.pdbx_seq_one_letter_code
_entity_poly.pdbx_strand_id
1 'polypeptide(L)'
;MYDGDKAVIKMVKYLKEDKELDKTIYGCTIIEFQKDLEQLHLRMSSGKLEDISLDAVYECKIQTLQGEAVCTGIIQDRFENRAGMILKLQIQNGFYEVNIK
;
A
#
# COMPACT_ATOMS: atom_id res chain seq x y z
N MET A 1 -2.45 -8.83 -12.59
CA MET A 1 -1.18 -8.08 -12.47
C MET A 1 -0.90 -7.81 -10.99
N TYR A 2 0.27 -8.15 -10.53
CA TYR A 2 0.73 -8.04 -9.13
C TYR A 2 0.06 -8.95 -8.12
N ASP A 3 -0.96 -9.72 -8.48
CA ASP A 3 -1.68 -10.59 -7.55
C ASP A 3 -0.72 -11.61 -6.92
N GLY A 4 -0.73 -11.66 -5.59
CA GLY A 4 0.16 -12.54 -4.84
C GLY A 4 1.56 -12.00 -4.59
N ASP A 5 1.93 -10.88 -5.21
CA ASP A 5 3.25 -10.28 -5.00
C ASP A 5 3.37 -9.69 -3.60
N LYS A 6 4.57 -9.74 -3.05
CA LYS A 6 4.87 -9.10 -1.77
C LYS A 6 5.07 -7.60 -1.97
N ALA A 7 4.61 -6.83 -1.01
CA ALA A 7 4.74 -5.39 -1.03
C ALA A 7 5.02 -4.87 0.37
N VAL A 8 5.54 -3.64 0.43
CA VAL A 8 5.66 -2.90 1.68
C VAL A 8 5.04 -1.54 1.49
N ILE A 9 4.41 -1.04 2.54
CA ILE A 9 3.87 0.32 2.57
C ILE A 9 4.49 1.10 3.70
N LYS A 10 4.71 2.39 3.46
CA LYS A 10 5.14 3.31 4.52
C LYS A 10 4.50 4.67 4.30
N MET A 11 4.26 5.36 5.41
CA MET A 11 3.67 6.69 5.37
C MET A 11 4.68 7.70 4.83
N VAL A 12 4.24 8.57 3.91
CA VAL A 12 5.10 9.63 3.37
C VAL A 12 4.68 11.02 3.81
N LYS A 13 3.39 11.25 4.10
CA LYS A 13 2.92 12.51 4.66
C LYS A 13 1.49 12.39 5.17
N TYR A 14 1.11 13.26 6.11
CA TYR A 14 -0.29 13.45 6.48
C TYR A 14 -0.96 14.45 5.54
N LEU A 15 -2.27 14.29 5.33
CA LEU A 15 -3.02 15.15 4.42
C LEU A 15 -3.38 16.51 5.03
N LYS A 16 -3.75 16.52 6.30
CA LYS A 16 -4.34 17.70 6.96
C LYS A 16 -3.52 18.24 8.12
N GLU A 17 -2.64 17.46 8.67
CA GLU A 17 -1.92 17.81 9.88
C GLU A 17 -0.43 17.64 9.68
N ASP A 18 0.33 18.52 10.33
CA ASP A 18 1.79 18.42 10.34
C ASP A 18 2.19 17.69 11.63
N LYS A 19 2.11 16.37 11.55
CA LYS A 19 2.46 15.48 12.66
C LYS A 19 3.73 14.71 12.33
N GLU A 20 4.35 14.17 13.38
CA GLU A 20 5.43 13.23 13.21
C GLU A 20 4.92 11.99 12.47
N LEU A 21 5.63 11.61 11.42
CA LEU A 21 5.24 10.47 10.58
C LEU A 21 5.48 9.15 11.30
N ASP A 22 4.57 8.20 11.05
CA ASP A 22 4.81 6.81 11.41
C ASP A 22 5.89 6.27 10.47
N LYS A 23 7.04 5.92 11.02
CA LYS A 23 8.18 5.43 10.23
C LYS A 23 8.17 3.93 10.05
N THR A 24 7.16 3.25 10.54
CA THR A 24 7.03 1.82 10.43
C THR A 24 6.80 1.41 8.98
N ILE A 25 7.48 0.34 8.57
CA ILE A 25 7.25 -0.28 7.26
C ILE A 25 6.37 -1.50 7.48
N TYR A 26 5.22 -1.52 6.80
CA TYR A 26 4.25 -2.61 6.94
C TYR A 26 4.35 -3.55 5.76
N GLY A 27 4.51 -4.83 6.05
CA GLY A 27 4.52 -5.88 5.02
C GLY A 27 3.11 -6.20 4.58
N CYS A 28 2.94 -6.43 3.29
CA CYS A 28 1.65 -6.75 2.69
C CYS A 28 1.82 -7.78 1.58
N THR A 29 0.71 -8.36 1.18
CA THR A 29 0.60 -9.16 -0.04
C THR A 29 -0.48 -8.53 -0.90
N ILE A 30 -0.23 -8.41 -2.20
CA ILE A 30 -1.22 -7.88 -3.13
C ILE A 30 -2.31 -8.93 -3.33
N ILE A 31 -3.57 -8.58 -3.06
CA ILE A 31 -4.71 -9.43 -3.35
C ILE A 31 -5.15 -9.21 -4.79
N GLU A 32 -5.31 -7.97 -5.19
CA GLU A 32 -5.83 -7.61 -6.49
C GLU A 32 -5.44 -6.19 -6.83
N PHE A 33 -5.12 -5.93 -8.10
CA PHE A 33 -4.99 -4.60 -8.64
C PHE A 33 -6.15 -4.35 -9.60
N GLN A 34 -7.06 -3.47 -9.22
CA GLN A 34 -8.18 -3.04 -10.06
C GLN A 34 -7.74 -1.83 -10.88
N LYS A 35 -7.23 -2.11 -12.06
CA LYS A 35 -6.61 -1.10 -12.92
C LYS A 35 -7.56 0.03 -13.29
N ASP A 36 -8.81 -0.29 -13.61
CA ASP A 36 -9.80 0.71 -14.02
C ASP A 36 -10.14 1.69 -12.93
N LEU A 37 -10.07 1.25 -11.67
CA LEU A 37 -10.34 2.08 -10.49
C LEU A 37 -9.07 2.66 -9.89
N GLU A 38 -7.91 2.25 -10.39
CA GLU A 38 -6.62 2.61 -9.81
C GLU A 38 -6.56 2.30 -8.32
N GLN A 39 -7.02 1.10 -7.95
CA GLN A 39 -7.04 0.64 -6.56
C GLN A 39 -6.22 -0.62 -6.39
N LEU A 40 -5.46 -0.66 -5.29
CA LEU A 40 -4.80 -1.87 -4.83
C LEU A 40 -5.50 -2.40 -3.60
N HIS A 41 -5.83 -3.68 -3.63
CA HIS A 41 -6.32 -4.38 -2.46
C HIS A 41 -5.15 -5.15 -1.86
N LEU A 42 -4.83 -4.83 -0.61
CA LEU A 42 -3.67 -5.37 0.09
C LEU A 42 -4.12 -6.14 1.32
N ARG A 43 -3.40 -7.21 1.63
CA ARG A 43 -3.54 -7.91 2.91
C ARG A 43 -2.29 -7.64 3.73
N MET A 44 -2.47 -7.09 4.93
CA MET A 44 -1.35 -6.84 5.83
C MET A 44 -0.79 -8.16 6.35
N SER A 45 0.52 -8.29 6.33
CA SER A 45 1.22 -9.43 6.94
C SER A 45 1.99 -9.03 8.20
N SER A 46 2.04 -7.73 8.52
CA SER A 46 2.63 -7.23 9.76
C SER A 46 1.87 -6.00 10.23
N GLY A 47 1.95 -5.70 11.53
CA GLY A 47 1.28 -4.54 12.11
C GLY A 47 -0.21 -4.80 12.39
N LYS A 48 -0.92 -3.74 12.71
CA LYS A 48 -2.35 -3.78 13.06
C LYS A 48 -3.11 -2.78 12.22
N LEU A 49 -4.40 -3.03 11.99
CA LEU A 49 -5.25 -2.11 11.21
C LEU A 49 -5.29 -0.71 11.81
N GLU A 50 -5.36 -0.60 13.14
CA GLU A 50 -5.41 0.69 13.81
C GLU A 50 -4.15 1.54 13.63
N ASP A 51 -3.03 0.92 13.22
CA ASP A 51 -1.79 1.65 12.94
C ASP A 51 -1.84 2.37 11.59
N ILE A 52 -2.77 1.98 10.73
CA ILE A 52 -2.89 2.55 9.39
C ILE A 52 -3.79 3.77 9.42
N SER A 53 -3.31 4.89 8.91
CA SER A 53 -4.06 6.14 8.87
C SER A 53 -4.86 6.24 7.57
N LEU A 54 -6.11 6.73 7.67
CA LEU A 54 -6.92 7.07 6.50
C LEU A 54 -6.67 8.50 6.02
N ASP A 55 -5.88 9.27 6.77
CA ASP A 55 -5.59 10.68 6.50
C ASP A 55 -4.14 10.91 6.10
N ALA A 56 -3.52 9.94 5.45
CA ALA A 56 -2.12 10.02 5.07
C ALA A 56 -1.89 9.45 3.67
N VAL A 57 -0.81 9.88 3.06
CA VAL A 57 -0.32 9.31 1.80
C VAL A 57 0.70 8.23 2.15
N TYR A 58 0.54 7.07 1.54
CA TYR A 58 1.46 5.94 1.67
C TYR A 58 2.17 5.67 0.36
N GLU A 59 3.44 5.30 0.46
CA GLU A 59 4.19 4.75 -0.66
C GLU A 59 4.09 3.23 -0.60
N CYS A 60 3.77 2.61 -1.72
CA CYS A 60 3.70 1.15 -1.84
C CYS A 60 4.76 0.68 -2.82
N LYS A 61 5.63 -0.20 -2.37
CA LYS A 61 6.66 -0.83 -3.19
C LYS A 61 6.34 -2.30 -3.33
N ILE A 62 6.11 -2.73 -4.57
CA ILE A 62 5.75 -4.12 -4.88
C ILE A 62 6.97 -4.81 -5.47
N GLN A 63 7.32 -5.98 -4.94
CA GLN A 63 8.41 -6.79 -5.47
C GLN A 63 7.90 -7.63 -6.63
N THR A 64 8.43 -7.39 -7.81
CA THR A 64 8.07 -8.15 -9.01
C THR A 64 9.28 -8.94 -9.52
N LEU A 65 9.05 -9.80 -10.49
CA LEU A 65 10.13 -10.57 -11.12
C LEU A 65 11.11 -9.68 -11.89
N GLN A 66 10.66 -8.50 -12.34
CA GLN A 66 11.49 -7.57 -13.10
C GLN A 66 12.10 -6.46 -12.24
N GLY A 67 11.80 -6.41 -10.94
CA GLY A 67 12.30 -5.36 -10.06
C GLY A 67 11.20 -4.88 -9.13
N GLU A 68 11.17 -3.57 -8.86
CA GLU A 68 10.15 -2.95 -7.99
C GLU A 68 9.17 -2.13 -8.82
N ALA A 69 7.88 -2.24 -8.49
CA ALA A 69 6.86 -1.31 -8.95
C ALA A 69 6.49 -0.42 -7.76
N VAL A 70 6.46 0.88 -7.96
CA VAL A 70 6.23 1.86 -6.88
C VAL A 70 5.04 2.74 -7.22
N CYS A 71 4.19 2.96 -6.25
CA CYS A 71 3.10 3.93 -6.38
C CYS A 71 2.88 4.64 -5.05
N THR A 72 2.13 5.73 -5.07
CA THR A 72 1.68 6.40 -3.85
C THR A 72 0.17 6.56 -3.90
N GLY A 73 -0.45 6.60 -2.76
CA GLY A 73 -1.88 6.75 -2.66
C GLY A 73 -2.36 6.89 -1.23
N ILE A 74 -3.68 6.90 -1.11
CA ILE A 74 -4.37 7.07 0.17
C ILE A 74 -5.10 5.78 0.49
N ILE A 75 -5.04 5.36 1.75
CA ILE A 75 -5.84 4.21 2.21
C ILE A 75 -7.27 4.69 2.36
N GLN A 76 -8.15 4.23 1.46
CA GLN A 76 -9.56 4.59 1.48
C GLN A 76 -10.36 3.79 2.50
N ASP A 77 -9.92 2.56 2.75
CA ASP A 77 -10.65 1.66 3.64
C ASP A 77 -9.68 0.68 4.26
N ARG A 78 -10.00 0.27 5.48
CA ARG A 78 -9.29 -0.76 6.21
C ARG A 78 -10.29 -1.57 6.99
N PHE A 79 -10.21 -2.89 6.88
CA PHE A 79 -11.16 -3.77 7.57
C PHE A 79 -10.55 -5.16 7.72
N GLU A 80 -11.15 -5.95 8.56
CA GLU A 80 -10.75 -7.35 8.75
C GLU A 80 -11.87 -8.27 8.30
N ASN A 81 -11.51 -9.33 7.59
CA ASN A 81 -12.42 -10.38 7.18
C ASN A 81 -11.71 -11.74 7.29
N ARG A 82 -12.30 -12.79 6.70
CA ARG A 82 -11.71 -14.13 6.74
C ARG A 82 -10.34 -14.23 6.06
N ALA A 83 -10.07 -13.35 5.12
CA ALA A 83 -8.78 -13.32 4.43
C ALA A 83 -7.70 -12.59 5.23
N GLY A 84 -8.08 -11.86 6.28
CA GLY A 84 -7.16 -11.14 7.15
C GLY A 84 -7.45 -9.65 7.21
N MET A 85 -6.41 -8.88 7.47
CA MET A 85 -6.48 -7.41 7.56
C MET A 85 -6.31 -6.80 6.18
N ILE A 86 -7.36 -6.18 5.67
CA ILE A 86 -7.43 -5.71 4.28
C ILE A 86 -7.34 -4.19 4.22
N LEU A 87 -6.57 -3.71 3.25
CA LEU A 87 -6.45 -2.28 2.95
C LEU A 87 -6.85 -2.05 1.51
N LYS A 88 -7.58 -0.97 1.27
CA LYS A 88 -7.86 -0.47 -0.08
C LYS A 88 -7.06 0.80 -0.30
N LEU A 89 -6.05 0.73 -1.14
CA LEU A 89 -5.20 1.86 -1.48
C LEU A 89 -5.69 2.48 -2.79
N GLN A 90 -6.15 3.73 -2.72
CA GLN A 90 -6.47 4.50 -3.92
C GLN A 90 -5.21 5.15 -4.43
N ILE A 91 -4.76 4.75 -5.61
CA ILE A 91 -3.53 5.26 -6.21
C ILE A 91 -3.73 6.70 -6.66
N GLN A 92 -2.83 7.58 -6.25
CA GLN A 92 -2.81 8.98 -6.68
C GLN A 92 -1.77 9.23 -7.74
N ASN A 93 -0.59 8.66 -7.56
CA ASN A 93 0.47 8.68 -8.56
C ASN A 93 0.69 7.25 -9.01
N GLY A 94 0.56 7.05 -10.30
CA GLY A 94 0.61 5.72 -10.90
C GLY A 94 1.95 5.03 -10.75
N PHE A 95 1.97 3.79 -11.19
CA PHE A 95 3.16 2.96 -11.04
C PHE A 95 4.29 3.41 -11.93
N TYR A 96 5.48 3.37 -11.37
CA TYR A 96 6.71 3.36 -12.13
C TYR A 96 7.54 2.18 -11.66
N GLU A 97 8.35 1.66 -12.56
CA GLU A 97 9.17 0.49 -12.26
C GLU A 97 10.61 0.92 -12.03
N VAL A 98 11.20 0.35 -10.99
CA VAL A 98 12.63 0.51 -10.73
C VAL A 98 13.30 -0.82 -11.10
N ASN A 99 14.06 -0.81 -12.17
CA ASN A 99 14.83 -1.98 -12.58
C ASN A 99 16.12 -2.02 -11.77
N ILE A 100 16.20 -3.01 -10.90
CA ILE A 100 17.42 -3.27 -10.14
C ILE A 100 18.24 -4.27 -10.95
N LYS A 101 19.35 -3.81 -11.44
CA LYS A 101 20.29 -4.69 -12.13
C LYS A 101 21.43 -5.09 -11.20
#